data_d0ed5ab795b0398526de8eba46e31d2c
#
_entry.id   d0ed5ab795b0398526de8eba46e31d2c
#
_cell.length_a   1.000
_cell.length_b   1.000
_cell.length_c   1.000
_cell.angle_alpha   90.00
_cell.angle_beta   90.00
_cell.angle_gamma   90.00
#
_symmetry.space_group_name_H-M   'P 1'
#
loop_
_entity.id
_entity.type
_entity.pdbx_description
1 polymer ?
#
loop_
_entity_poly.entity_id
_entity_poly.type
_entity_poly.pdbx_seq_one_letter_code
_entity_poly.pdbx_strand_id
1 'polypeptide(L)'
;MKRFHVHTHVDDLATSIAFYTRLFGAEPARVEADYAKWMLDDPRLNFAISTRGASPGIDHLGIQADTDEELAELKLRAQAADAGLLDEGATTCCYARSDKHWVTDPQGIAWEHYRTLGDIPVFREAAPSASGSACCTPAATPAASCCTPAPAAASASCCSPAAATTTAGSCCTPKPGAGTGAGRCC
;
A
#
# COMPACT_ATOMS: atom_id res chain seq x y z
N MET A 1 -0.21 21.39 -16.41
CA MET A 1 -1.63 21.38 -15.93
C MET A 1 -1.93 20.00 -15.32
N LYS A 2 -2.28 19.94 -14.06
CA LYS A 2 -2.43 18.71 -13.28
C LYS A 2 -3.59 17.83 -13.76
N ARG A 3 -3.50 16.52 -13.52
CA ARG A 3 -4.50 15.50 -13.87
C ARG A 3 -4.87 14.73 -12.62
N PHE A 4 -6.16 14.53 -12.34
CA PHE A 4 -6.57 13.66 -11.23
C PHE A 4 -6.19 12.22 -11.53
N HIS A 5 -5.69 11.50 -10.54
CA HIS A 5 -5.30 10.10 -10.65
C HIS A 5 -6.15 9.23 -9.73
N VAL A 6 -6.57 8.09 -10.26
CA VAL A 6 -7.26 7.03 -9.51
C VAL A 6 -6.66 5.70 -9.92
N HIS A 7 -6.27 4.89 -8.94
CA HIS A 7 -5.91 3.50 -9.17
C HIS A 7 -6.90 2.60 -8.43
N THR A 8 -7.40 1.59 -9.14
CA THR A 8 -8.39 0.64 -8.63
C THR A 8 -7.92 -0.78 -8.88
N HIS A 9 -8.04 -1.64 -7.86
CA HIS A 9 -7.88 -3.09 -8.05
C HIS A 9 -9.18 -3.71 -8.56
N VAL A 10 -9.05 -4.65 -9.48
CA VAL A 10 -10.16 -5.37 -10.10
C VAL A 10 -9.90 -6.88 -10.10
N ASP A 11 -10.95 -7.69 -10.06
CA ASP A 11 -10.81 -9.16 -10.11
C ASP A 11 -10.53 -9.66 -11.52
N ASP A 12 -11.21 -9.09 -12.53
CA ASP A 12 -11.07 -9.46 -13.93
C ASP A 12 -10.73 -8.24 -14.79
N LEU A 13 -9.53 -8.27 -15.34
CA LEU A 13 -9.00 -7.15 -16.12
C LEU A 13 -9.77 -6.96 -17.43
N ALA A 14 -10.08 -8.05 -18.15
CA ALA A 14 -10.73 -7.97 -19.46
C ALA A 14 -12.15 -7.42 -19.36
N THR A 15 -12.93 -7.92 -18.40
CA THR A 15 -14.28 -7.42 -18.11
C THR A 15 -14.25 -5.95 -17.70
N SER A 16 -13.27 -5.56 -16.86
CA SER A 16 -13.11 -4.18 -16.41
C SER A 16 -12.68 -3.25 -17.53
N ILE A 17 -11.76 -3.67 -18.40
CA ILE A 17 -11.38 -2.90 -19.60
C ILE A 17 -12.62 -2.66 -20.47
N ALA A 18 -13.39 -3.70 -20.77
CA ALA A 18 -14.60 -3.56 -21.58
C ALA A 18 -15.65 -2.63 -20.96
N PHE A 19 -15.77 -2.63 -19.64
CA PHE A 19 -16.65 -1.71 -18.91
C PHE A 19 -16.17 -0.26 -18.98
N TYR A 20 -14.91 0.01 -18.59
CA TYR A 20 -14.38 1.38 -18.53
C TYR A 20 -14.20 2.00 -19.92
N THR A 21 -13.86 1.21 -20.94
CA THR A 21 -13.81 1.67 -22.34
C THR A 21 -15.18 2.23 -22.77
N ARG A 22 -16.27 1.52 -22.45
CA ARG A 22 -17.63 2.02 -22.73
C ARG A 22 -18.03 3.20 -21.87
N LEU A 23 -17.69 3.16 -20.58
CA LEU A 23 -18.01 4.23 -19.63
C LEU A 23 -17.35 5.55 -20.01
N PHE A 24 -16.08 5.49 -20.37
CA PHE A 24 -15.28 6.67 -20.74
C PHE A 24 -15.42 7.06 -22.23
N GLY A 25 -15.98 6.18 -23.06
CA GLY A 25 -16.03 6.41 -24.51
C GLY A 25 -14.66 6.49 -25.17
N ALA A 26 -13.65 5.88 -24.58
CA ALA A 26 -12.24 5.96 -24.99
C ALA A 26 -11.51 4.64 -24.73
N GLU A 27 -10.63 4.26 -25.64
CA GLU A 27 -9.76 3.11 -25.45
C GLU A 27 -8.67 3.41 -24.40
N PRO A 28 -8.19 2.37 -23.66
CA PRO A 28 -7.07 2.56 -22.75
C PRO A 28 -5.81 3.00 -23.50
N ALA A 29 -5.11 3.97 -22.93
CA ALA A 29 -3.83 4.45 -23.46
C ALA A 29 -2.70 3.42 -23.28
N ARG A 30 -2.87 2.46 -22.35
CA ARG A 30 -1.94 1.35 -22.13
C ARG A 30 -2.70 0.14 -21.62
N VAL A 31 -2.31 -1.06 -22.11
CA VAL A 31 -2.82 -2.37 -21.64
C VAL A 31 -1.62 -3.31 -21.48
N GLU A 32 -1.55 -3.95 -20.33
CA GLU A 32 -0.60 -5.03 -19.99
C GLU A 32 -1.37 -6.24 -19.49
N ALA A 33 -0.69 -7.35 -19.20
CA ALA A 33 -1.33 -8.58 -18.75
C ALA A 33 -2.12 -8.44 -17.43
N ASP A 34 -1.76 -7.47 -16.60
CA ASP A 34 -2.29 -7.25 -15.26
C ASP A 34 -2.63 -5.79 -14.95
N TYR A 35 -2.66 -4.93 -15.99
CA TYR A 35 -2.82 -3.50 -15.83
C TYR A 35 -3.43 -2.85 -17.07
N ALA A 36 -4.27 -1.84 -16.87
CA ALA A 36 -4.72 -0.94 -17.93
C ALA A 36 -4.83 0.50 -17.42
N LYS A 37 -4.64 1.48 -18.32
CA LYS A 37 -4.64 2.90 -17.98
C LYS A 37 -5.35 3.72 -19.06
N TRP A 38 -6.23 4.64 -18.66
CA TRP A 38 -6.85 5.66 -19.49
C TRP A 38 -6.29 7.02 -19.14
N MET A 39 -6.07 7.82 -20.19
CA MET A 39 -5.63 9.21 -20.09
C MET A 39 -6.68 10.08 -20.74
N LEU A 40 -7.64 10.59 -19.94
CA LEU A 40 -8.73 11.42 -20.44
C LEU A 40 -8.36 12.89 -20.34
N ASP A 41 -8.81 13.70 -21.28
CA ASP A 41 -8.56 15.14 -21.29
C ASP A 41 -9.74 15.97 -20.77
N ASP A 42 -10.96 15.40 -20.82
CA ASP A 42 -12.19 16.00 -20.28
C ASP A 42 -13.06 14.94 -19.58
N PRO A 43 -13.13 14.90 -18.25
CA PRO A 43 -12.24 15.62 -17.31
C PRO A 43 -10.78 15.14 -17.42
N ARG A 44 -9.82 15.95 -17.00
CA ARG A 44 -8.41 15.52 -16.96
C ARG A 44 -8.20 14.45 -15.90
N LEU A 45 -8.20 13.20 -16.35
CA LEU A 45 -8.16 12.01 -15.49
C LEU A 45 -7.11 11.01 -16.00
N ASN A 46 -6.26 10.54 -15.10
CA ASN A 46 -5.47 9.34 -15.26
C ASN A 46 -6.13 8.24 -14.42
N PHE A 47 -6.83 7.35 -15.09
CA PHE A 47 -7.51 6.23 -14.44
C PHE A 47 -6.78 4.93 -14.74
N ALA A 48 -6.37 4.21 -13.71
CA ALA A 48 -5.66 2.95 -13.82
C ALA A 48 -6.40 1.83 -13.09
N ILE A 49 -6.34 0.63 -13.67
CA ILE A 49 -6.82 -0.59 -13.03
C ILE A 49 -5.73 -1.66 -13.05
N SER A 50 -5.72 -2.51 -12.02
CA SER A 50 -4.82 -3.68 -11.98
C SER A 50 -5.44 -4.85 -11.23
N THR A 51 -4.92 -6.06 -11.50
CA THR A 51 -5.27 -7.29 -10.77
C THR A 51 -4.25 -7.65 -9.68
N ARG A 52 -3.46 -6.67 -9.21
CA ARG A 52 -2.34 -6.89 -8.27
C ARG A 52 -2.73 -6.74 -6.80
N GLY A 53 -3.90 -6.21 -6.50
CA GLY A 53 -4.38 -6.04 -5.13
C GLY A 53 -4.95 -7.32 -4.53
N ALA A 54 -5.06 -7.33 -3.20
CA ALA A 54 -5.64 -8.44 -2.47
C ALA A 54 -7.17 -8.50 -2.59
N SER A 55 -7.83 -7.38 -2.89
CA SER A 55 -9.28 -7.27 -3.06
C SER A 55 -9.61 -6.13 -4.01
N PRO A 56 -10.74 -6.22 -4.75
CA PRO A 56 -11.21 -5.11 -5.58
C PRO A 56 -11.53 -3.86 -4.76
N GLY A 57 -11.36 -2.70 -5.38
CA GLY A 57 -11.65 -1.41 -4.77
C GLY A 57 -10.62 -0.36 -5.12
N ILE A 58 -10.79 0.84 -4.58
CA ILE A 58 -9.84 1.93 -4.75
C ILE A 58 -8.56 1.58 -3.98
N ASP A 59 -7.44 1.56 -4.68
CA ASP A 59 -6.11 1.39 -4.09
C ASP A 59 -5.60 2.73 -3.55
N HIS A 60 -5.55 3.72 -4.42
CA HIS A 60 -5.17 5.09 -4.04
C HIS A 60 -5.77 6.12 -4.99
N LEU A 61 -5.77 7.34 -4.52
CA LEU A 61 -6.04 8.55 -5.29
C LEU A 61 -4.74 9.29 -5.57
N GLY A 62 -4.76 10.33 -6.40
CA GLY A 62 -3.56 11.10 -6.62
C GLY A 62 -3.71 12.28 -7.55
N ILE A 63 -2.59 12.96 -7.78
CA ILE A 63 -2.49 14.06 -8.74
C ILE A 63 -1.22 13.87 -9.55
N GLN A 64 -1.37 13.69 -10.85
CA GLN A 64 -0.28 13.70 -11.79
C GLN A 64 0.04 15.15 -12.18
N ALA A 65 1.30 15.54 -12.00
CA ALA A 65 1.85 16.80 -12.46
C ALA A 65 2.48 16.65 -13.84
N ASP A 66 2.42 17.70 -14.66
CA ASP A 66 3.07 17.74 -15.95
C ASP A 66 4.53 18.25 -15.85
N THR A 67 4.84 19.06 -14.80
CA THR A 67 6.17 19.67 -14.59
C THR A 67 6.70 19.46 -13.18
N ASP A 68 8.01 19.68 -12.99
CA ASP A 68 8.66 19.60 -11.67
C ASP A 68 8.14 20.69 -10.72
N GLU A 69 7.84 21.87 -11.25
CA GLU A 69 7.30 22.98 -10.46
C GLU A 69 5.90 22.64 -9.94
N GLU A 70 5.06 21.99 -10.75
CA GLU A 70 3.74 21.52 -10.33
C GLU A 70 3.83 20.45 -9.25
N LEU A 71 4.81 19.53 -9.34
CA LEU A 71 5.05 18.51 -8.32
C LEU A 71 5.57 19.14 -7.02
N ALA A 72 6.49 20.09 -7.11
CA ALA A 72 7.00 20.84 -5.96
C ALA A 72 5.88 21.63 -5.26
N GLU A 73 4.98 22.26 -6.03
CA GLU A 73 3.81 22.94 -5.48
C GLU A 73 2.90 21.98 -4.69
N LEU A 74 2.64 20.78 -5.22
CA LEU A 74 1.86 19.75 -4.52
C LEU A 74 2.54 19.32 -3.21
N LYS A 75 3.85 19.18 -3.20
CA LYS A 75 4.63 18.86 -2.01
C LYS A 75 4.53 19.95 -0.94
N LEU A 76 4.63 21.21 -1.33
CA LEU A 76 4.45 22.34 -0.39
C LEU A 76 3.03 22.37 0.21
N ARG A 77 2.00 22.10 -0.61
CA ARG A 77 0.61 22.01 -0.13
C ARG A 77 0.43 20.85 0.85
N ALA A 78 1.00 19.68 0.58
CA ALA A 78 0.96 18.53 1.48
C ALA A 78 1.63 18.83 2.82
N GLN A 79 2.78 19.52 2.81
CA GLN A 79 3.46 19.96 4.02
C GLN A 79 2.63 20.98 4.81
N ALA A 80 1.99 21.93 4.13
CA ALA A 80 1.12 22.92 4.77
C ALA A 80 -0.16 22.32 5.37
N ALA A 81 -0.60 21.17 4.85
CA ALA A 81 -1.74 20.41 5.38
C ALA A 81 -1.38 19.53 6.60
N ASP A 82 -0.12 19.57 7.06
CA ASP A 82 0.42 18.71 8.13
C ASP A 82 0.16 17.21 7.86
N ALA A 83 0.09 16.84 6.58
CA ALA A 83 -0.08 15.47 6.17
C ALA A 83 1.26 14.71 6.29
N GLY A 84 1.18 13.48 6.77
CA GLY A 84 2.34 12.58 6.77
C GLY A 84 2.85 12.41 5.34
N LEU A 85 4.02 13.00 5.02
CA LEU A 85 4.60 12.97 3.68
C LEU A 85 5.71 11.93 3.62
N LEU A 86 5.56 10.97 2.68
CA LEU A 86 6.61 10.01 2.31
C LEU A 86 7.15 10.38 0.93
N ASP A 87 8.40 10.84 0.89
CA ASP A 87 9.09 11.20 -0.34
C ASP A 87 9.84 9.97 -0.88
N GLU A 88 9.38 9.42 -2.01
CA GLU A 88 10.05 8.29 -2.67
C GLU A 88 11.07 8.76 -3.73
N GLY A 89 10.99 10.02 -4.16
CA GLY A 89 11.81 10.53 -5.24
C GLY A 89 11.58 9.78 -6.55
N ALA A 90 12.64 9.69 -7.37
CA ALA A 90 12.57 8.98 -8.65
C ALA A 90 12.50 7.46 -8.42
N THR A 91 11.38 6.85 -8.80
CA THR A 91 11.12 5.41 -8.61
C THR A 91 10.45 4.81 -9.84
N THR A 92 10.38 3.47 -9.90
CA THR A 92 9.72 2.73 -10.97
C THR A 92 8.53 1.95 -10.43
N CYS A 93 7.35 2.20 -10.96
CA CYS A 93 6.13 1.48 -10.62
C CYS A 93 5.08 1.64 -11.73
N CYS A 94 4.17 0.66 -11.83
CA CYS A 94 3.00 0.77 -12.72
C CYS A 94 3.38 1.03 -14.19
N TYR A 95 4.44 0.35 -14.65
CA TYR A 95 5.01 0.47 -16.01
C TYR A 95 5.53 1.87 -16.34
N ALA A 96 5.84 2.68 -15.34
CA ALA A 96 6.39 4.01 -15.50
C ALA A 96 7.54 4.26 -14.53
N ARG A 97 8.45 5.13 -14.93
CA ARG A 97 9.38 5.81 -14.04
C ARG A 97 8.80 7.16 -13.71
N SER A 98 8.74 7.50 -12.44
CA SER A 98 8.16 8.75 -11.96
C SER A 98 8.94 9.29 -10.78
N ASP A 99 8.91 10.59 -10.60
CA ASP A 99 9.27 11.26 -9.35
C ASP A 99 8.00 11.47 -8.56
N LYS A 100 7.98 11.07 -7.27
CA LYS A 100 6.75 11.06 -6.50
C LYS A 100 6.93 11.19 -4.99
N HIS A 101 5.84 11.61 -4.37
CA HIS A 101 5.65 11.54 -2.94
C HIS A 101 4.21 11.12 -2.61
N TRP A 102 4.07 10.54 -1.43
CA TRP A 102 2.78 10.10 -0.89
C TRP A 102 2.36 10.94 0.29
N VAL A 103 1.07 11.15 0.41
CA VAL A 103 0.44 11.68 1.62
C VAL A 103 -0.75 10.81 1.99
N THR A 104 -1.09 10.79 3.27
CA THR A 104 -2.26 10.07 3.77
C THR A 104 -3.26 11.09 4.31
N ASP A 105 -4.50 10.99 3.89
CA ASP A 105 -5.55 11.86 4.41
C ASP A 105 -5.99 11.45 5.83
N PRO A 106 -6.78 12.26 6.53
CA PRO A 106 -7.22 11.97 7.90
C PRO A 106 -8.06 10.68 8.04
N GLN A 107 -8.58 10.12 6.95
CA GLN A 107 -9.33 8.86 6.90
C GLN A 107 -8.47 7.67 6.51
N GLY A 108 -7.19 7.89 6.23
CA GLY A 108 -6.25 6.83 5.86
C GLY A 108 -6.17 6.54 4.38
N ILE A 109 -6.79 7.36 3.51
CA ILE A 109 -6.67 7.19 2.06
C ILE A 109 -5.30 7.68 1.60
N ALA A 110 -4.59 6.84 0.85
CA ALA A 110 -3.32 7.20 0.25
C ALA A 110 -3.53 8.09 -0.98
N TRP A 111 -2.73 9.15 -1.08
CA TRP A 111 -2.68 10.06 -2.22
C TRP A 111 -1.29 10.10 -2.81
N GLU A 112 -1.16 9.69 -4.07
CA GLU A 112 0.07 9.72 -4.84
C GLU A 112 0.17 11.05 -5.60
N HIS A 113 1.16 11.86 -5.28
CA HIS A 113 1.53 13.02 -6.10
C HIS A 113 2.77 12.67 -6.91
N TYR A 114 2.69 12.75 -8.22
CA TYR A 114 3.79 12.31 -9.06
C TYR A 114 3.88 13.04 -10.41
N ARG A 115 5.07 12.98 -10.98
CA ARG A 115 5.35 13.33 -12.36
C ARG A 115 5.94 12.13 -13.09
N THR A 116 5.38 11.76 -14.22
CA THR A 116 5.92 10.69 -15.07
C THR A 116 7.19 11.18 -15.78
N LEU A 117 8.27 10.42 -15.66
CA LEU A 117 9.56 10.68 -16.30
C LEU A 117 9.76 9.85 -17.56
N GLY A 118 9.02 8.75 -17.71
CA GLY A 118 9.07 7.86 -18.86
C GLY A 118 8.35 6.54 -18.62
N ASP A 119 8.06 5.84 -19.68
CA ASP A 119 7.49 4.49 -19.64
C ASP A 119 8.59 3.44 -19.51
N ILE A 120 8.27 2.33 -18.83
CA ILE A 120 9.14 1.16 -18.73
C ILE A 120 8.35 -0.10 -19.10
N PRO A 121 9.04 -1.17 -19.60
CA PRO A 121 8.36 -2.37 -20.11
C PRO A 121 7.89 -3.32 -19.02
N VAL A 122 8.28 -3.09 -17.76
CA VAL A 122 7.97 -3.95 -16.60
C VAL A 122 7.19 -3.17 -15.56
N PHE A 123 6.41 -3.87 -14.73
CA PHE A 123 5.62 -3.20 -13.70
C PHE A 123 6.49 -2.39 -12.73
N ARG A 124 7.61 -2.97 -12.30
CA ARG A 124 8.62 -2.32 -11.44
C ARG A 124 9.98 -2.88 -11.81
N GLU A 125 10.96 -2.02 -12.02
CA GLU A 125 12.35 -2.45 -12.12
C GLU A 125 12.85 -2.87 -10.73
N ALA A 126 13.66 -3.93 -10.68
CA ALA A 126 14.35 -4.28 -9.44
C ALA A 126 15.21 -3.08 -9.02
N ALA A 127 15.12 -2.68 -7.76
CA ALA A 127 16.05 -1.70 -7.22
C ALA A 127 17.47 -2.18 -7.54
N PRO A 128 18.39 -1.30 -8.01
CA PRO A 128 19.76 -1.69 -8.20
C PRO A 128 20.23 -2.28 -6.88
N SER A 129 20.55 -3.57 -6.88
CA SER A 129 21.17 -4.19 -5.73
C SER A 129 22.41 -3.35 -5.45
N ALA A 130 22.45 -2.68 -4.32
CA ALA A 130 23.65 -2.05 -3.84
C ALA A 130 24.68 -3.18 -3.73
N SER A 131 25.46 -3.38 -4.79
CA SER A 131 26.64 -4.19 -4.77
C SER A 131 27.68 -3.44 -3.95
N GLY A 132 27.36 -3.20 -2.69
CA GLY A 132 28.29 -2.97 -1.64
C GLY A 132 29.07 -4.26 -1.53
N SER A 133 30.22 -4.28 -2.14
CA SER A 133 31.28 -5.25 -1.87
C SER A 133 31.60 -5.20 -0.38
N ALA A 134 30.79 -5.88 0.41
CA ALA A 134 31.23 -6.33 1.72
C ALA A 134 32.13 -7.54 1.46
N CYS A 135 33.39 -7.26 1.14
CA CYS A 135 34.48 -8.20 1.34
C CYS A 135 34.60 -8.51 2.84
N CYS A 136 33.71 -9.33 3.34
CA CYS A 136 33.96 -10.15 4.50
C CYS A 136 34.19 -11.56 3.97
N THR A 137 35.36 -11.80 3.42
CA THR A 137 35.93 -13.15 3.43
C THR A 137 36.14 -13.50 4.91
N PRO A 138 35.43 -14.49 5.47
CA PRO A 138 35.85 -15.07 6.73
C PRO A 138 37.16 -15.80 6.44
N ALA A 139 38.27 -15.25 6.91
CA ALA A 139 39.51 -16.00 7.01
C ALA A 139 39.20 -17.26 7.83
N ALA A 140 39.42 -18.39 7.21
CA ALA A 140 39.35 -19.66 7.87
C ALA A 140 40.42 -19.71 8.96
N THR A 141 40.00 -19.65 10.21
CA THR A 141 40.76 -20.10 11.37
C THR A 141 39.93 -21.18 12.05
N PRO A 142 40.57 -22.32 12.40
CA PRO A 142 39.82 -23.47 12.87
C PRO A 142 39.40 -23.34 14.32
N ALA A 143 38.17 -23.73 14.56
CA ALA A 143 37.62 -24.26 15.79
C ALA A 143 38.15 -23.71 17.13
N ALA A 144 37.38 -22.88 17.76
CA ALA A 144 37.25 -22.89 19.21
C ALA A 144 35.78 -23.05 19.55
N SER A 145 35.50 -24.22 20.04
CA SER A 145 34.24 -24.66 20.65
C SER A 145 33.82 -23.71 21.74
N CYS A 146 32.68 -23.03 21.55
CA CYS A 146 32.01 -22.27 22.59
C CYS A 146 30.55 -22.73 22.71
N CYS A 147 30.39 -24.02 23.04
CA CYS A 147 29.16 -24.56 23.62
C CYS A 147 29.50 -25.73 24.53
N THR A 148 30.01 -25.45 25.71
CA THR A 148 29.94 -26.37 26.83
C THR A 148 28.64 -26.12 27.56
N PRO A 149 27.74 -27.08 27.71
CA PRO A 149 26.61 -26.95 28.63
C PRO A 149 27.12 -27.04 30.06
N ALA A 150 26.89 -26.01 30.86
CA ALA A 150 27.10 -26.05 32.31
C ALA A 150 26.04 -26.95 32.97
N PRO A 151 26.40 -27.69 34.03
CA PRO A 151 25.51 -28.62 34.67
C PRO A 151 24.44 -27.91 35.48
N ALA A 152 23.30 -28.58 35.56
CA ALA A 152 22.12 -28.22 36.34
C ALA A 152 22.47 -28.01 37.80
N ALA A 153 22.11 -26.84 38.34
CA ALA A 153 21.89 -26.66 39.76
C ALA A 153 20.45 -26.16 39.96
N ALA A 154 19.74 -26.92 40.75
CA ALA A 154 18.37 -26.68 41.15
C ALA A 154 18.25 -25.45 42.06
N SER A 155 17.23 -24.66 41.86
CA SER A 155 16.30 -24.27 42.93
C SER A 155 15.29 -23.20 42.49
N ALA A 156 14.07 -23.53 42.73
CA ALA A 156 12.98 -22.74 43.30
C ALA A 156 12.25 -21.72 42.41
N SER A 157 11.09 -22.16 41.98
CA SER A 157 9.80 -21.56 42.33
C SER A 157 9.54 -20.14 41.90
N CYS A 158 8.70 -20.00 40.91
CA CYS A 158 7.60 -19.05 40.91
C CYS A 158 6.80 -19.22 39.61
N CYS A 159 5.73 -19.94 39.69
CA CYS A 159 4.43 -19.75 39.02
C CYS A 159 3.59 -21.01 39.17
N SER A 160 2.87 -21.06 40.26
CA SER A 160 1.71 -21.95 40.40
C SER A 160 0.55 -21.39 39.57
N PRO A 161 -0.12 -22.19 38.77
CA PRO A 161 -1.40 -21.79 38.18
C PRO A 161 -2.49 -21.88 39.24
N ALA A 162 -3.10 -20.77 39.58
CA ALA A 162 -4.32 -20.76 40.34
C ALA A 162 -5.48 -21.25 39.49
N ALA A 163 -6.25 -22.12 40.12
CA ALA A 163 -7.38 -22.87 39.57
C ALA A 163 -8.46 -21.98 38.95
N ALA A 164 -8.99 -22.46 37.86
CA ALA A 164 -10.23 -22.01 37.25
C ALA A 164 -11.41 -22.23 38.20
N THR A 165 -12.16 -21.19 38.47
CA THR A 165 -13.55 -21.29 38.89
C THR A 165 -14.44 -20.69 37.83
N THR A 166 -15.21 -21.58 37.25
CA THR A 166 -16.31 -21.33 36.36
C THR A 166 -17.38 -20.46 37.01
N THR A 167 -17.69 -19.32 36.45
CA THR A 167 -19.04 -18.75 36.52
C THR A 167 -19.41 -18.21 35.14
N ALA A 168 -20.40 -18.87 34.58
CA ALA A 168 -21.09 -18.47 33.34
C ALA A 168 -21.79 -17.14 33.59
N GLY A 169 -21.39 -16.13 32.83
CA GLY A 169 -22.09 -14.87 32.68
C GLY A 169 -22.62 -14.76 31.25
N SER A 170 -23.87 -15.12 31.09
CA SER A 170 -24.68 -14.95 29.89
C SER A 170 -24.70 -13.48 29.47
N CYS A 171 -24.25 -13.18 28.25
CA CYS A 171 -24.56 -11.92 27.62
C CYS A 171 -25.11 -12.15 26.21
N CYS A 172 -26.38 -11.69 26.09
CA CYS A 172 -27.05 -11.40 24.83
C CYS A 172 -27.70 -12.58 24.08
N THR A 173 -28.86 -13.00 24.61
CA THR A 173 -29.94 -13.55 23.77
C THR A 173 -30.82 -12.39 23.26
N PRO A 174 -31.09 -12.23 21.97
CA PRO A 174 -32.09 -11.27 21.52
C PRO A 174 -33.50 -11.84 21.72
N LYS A 175 -34.33 -11.07 22.39
CA LYS A 175 -35.77 -11.31 22.54
C LYS A 175 -36.48 -10.70 21.33
N PRO A 176 -37.44 -11.37 20.70
CA PRO A 176 -38.22 -10.78 19.64
C PRO A 176 -39.36 -9.92 20.17
N GLY A 177 -39.52 -8.72 19.59
CA GLY A 177 -40.73 -7.92 19.79
C GLY A 177 -40.54 -6.43 20.00
N ALA A 178 -40.87 -5.67 18.97
CA ALA A 178 -41.44 -4.33 18.93
C ALA A 178 -40.66 -3.14 19.54
N GLY A 179 -40.49 -2.11 18.73
CA GLY A 179 -40.48 -0.73 19.19
C GLY A 179 -39.22 0.08 18.81
N THR A 180 -39.44 1.01 17.92
CA THR A 180 -38.67 2.24 17.61
C THR A 180 -37.85 2.81 18.75
N GLY A 181 -36.57 3.06 18.50
CA GLY A 181 -35.75 3.84 19.44
C GLY A 181 -34.27 3.75 19.12
N ALA A 182 -33.70 4.89 18.71
CA ALA A 182 -32.28 5.07 18.52
C ALA A 182 -31.49 4.73 19.80
N GLY A 183 -30.53 3.79 19.67
CA GLY A 183 -29.59 3.44 20.73
C GLY A 183 -28.20 3.34 20.14
N ARG A 184 -27.35 4.29 20.49
CA ARG A 184 -25.90 4.21 20.27
C ARG A 184 -25.36 3.05 21.08
N CYS A 185 -24.56 2.21 20.46
CA CYS A 185 -23.67 1.30 21.17
C CYS A 185 -22.24 1.83 21.07
N CYS A 186 -21.58 1.82 22.19
CA CYS A 186 -20.15 2.13 22.38
C CYS A 186 -19.26 1.13 21.62
#